data_1f90c8cd91b2c8c0d958c6d8e666a503
#
_entry.id   1f90c8cd91b2c8c0d958c6d8e666a503
#
_cell.length_a   1.000
_cell.length_b   1.000
_cell.length_c   1.000
_cell.angle_alpha   90.00
_cell.angle_beta   90.00
_cell.angle_gamma   90.00
#
_symmetry.space_group_name_H-M   'P 1'
#
loop_
_entity.id
_entity.type
_entity.pdbx_description
1 polymer ?
#
loop_
_entity_poly.entity_id
_entity_poly.type
_entity_poly.pdbx_seq_one_letter_code
_entity_poly.pdbx_strand_id
1 'polypeptide(L)'
;MLFRSHLIMYGTQAHITATEVRENGSDILIIVGGSKVPRKVYKAADWNVSITTQPHSEVSSLAIFQHLLMDGKEFDLEFENPVLEVIPTAYGKNVNVHKALDIGVSP
;
A
#
# COMPACT_ATOMS: atom_id res chain seq x y z
N MET A 1 -18.91 0.49 2.81
CA MET A 1 -18.47 1.70 3.55
C MET A 1 -16.97 1.85 3.43
N LEU A 2 -16.51 3.06 3.22
CA LEU A 2 -15.09 3.36 3.04
C LEU A 2 -14.52 3.90 4.35
N PHE A 3 -13.50 3.22 4.90
CA PHE A 3 -12.82 3.67 6.11
C PHE A 3 -11.53 4.39 5.75
N ARG A 4 -11.29 5.50 6.44
CA ARG A 4 -10.19 6.42 6.14
C ARG A 4 -9.05 6.24 7.14
N SER A 5 -7.89 5.84 6.63
CA SER A 5 -6.65 5.72 7.39
C SER A 5 -5.71 6.86 6.99
N HIS A 6 -5.42 7.74 7.92
CA HIS A 6 -4.56 8.90 7.71
C HIS A 6 -3.15 8.63 8.25
N LEU A 7 -2.15 8.62 7.38
CA LEU A 7 -0.77 8.38 7.76
C LEU A 7 -0.10 9.67 8.21
N ILE A 8 0.32 9.70 9.46
CA ILE A 8 0.93 10.89 10.08
C ILE A 8 1.83 10.45 11.24
N MET A 9 2.88 11.17 11.56
CA MET A 9 3.82 10.76 12.60
C MET A 9 3.25 10.82 14.03
N TYR A 10 2.08 11.40 14.21
CA TYR A 10 1.45 11.57 15.53
C TYR A 10 0.32 10.58 15.80
N GLY A 11 0.09 9.62 14.94
CA GLY A 11 -1.01 8.69 15.08
C GLY A 11 -0.68 7.46 15.92
N THR A 12 -1.60 6.50 15.92
CA THR A 12 -1.40 5.22 16.59
C THR A 12 -0.41 4.35 15.83
N GLN A 13 0.24 3.42 16.53
CA GLN A 13 1.31 2.61 15.95
C GLN A 13 0.80 1.71 14.81
N ALA A 14 1.41 1.83 13.65
CA ALA A 14 0.93 1.15 12.44
C ALA A 14 0.90 -0.37 12.56
N HIS A 15 1.90 -0.98 13.17
CA HIS A 15 1.96 -2.44 13.29
C HIS A 15 0.85 -3.01 14.18
N ILE A 16 0.30 -2.22 15.06
CA ILE A 16 -0.84 -2.60 15.89
C ILE A 16 -2.15 -2.28 15.16
N THR A 17 -2.26 -1.04 14.67
CA THR A 17 -3.49 -0.54 14.03
C THR A 17 -3.79 -1.26 12.72
N ALA A 18 -2.78 -1.68 11.97
CA ALA A 18 -3.00 -2.38 10.70
C ALA A 18 -3.81 -3.67 10.87
N THR A 19 -3.61 -4.39 11.96
CA THR A 19 -4.41 -5.59 12.25
C THR A 19 -5.87 -5.24 12.43
N GLU A 20 -6.15 -4.19 13.18
CA GLU A 20 -7.51 -3.69 13.41
C GLU A 20 -8.18 -3.25 12.11
N VAL A 21 -7.46 -2.48 11.28
CA VAL A 21 -7.95 -2.03 9.99
C VAL A 21 -8.24 -3.21 9.07
N ARG A 22 -7.33 -4.18 9.02
CA ARG A 22 -7.49 -5.39 8.21
C ARG A 22 -8.72 -6.20 8.63
N GLU A 23 -8.90 -6.38 9.93
CA GLU A 23 -10.02 -7.16 10.48
C GLU A 23 -11.36 -6.49 10.27
N ASN A 24 -11.38 -5.19 10.04
CA ASN A 24 -12.60 -4.46 9.76
C ASN A 24 -13.27 -4.96 8.45
N GLY A 25 -12.47 -5.41 7.48
CA GLY A 25 -12.99 -6.06 6.27
C GLY A 25 -13.64 -5.13 5.25
N SER A 26 -13.59 -3.82 5.46
CA SER A 26 -14.17 -2.84 4.55
C SER A 26 -13.11 -2.25 3.62
N ASP A 27 -13.56 -1.55 2.59
CA ASP A 27 -12.66 -0.81 1.72
C ASP A 27 -11.93 0.28 2.52
N ILE A 28 -10.68 0.52 2.17
CA ILE A 28 -9.82 1.43 2.91
C ILE A 28 -9.34 2.55 1.98
N LEU A 29 -9.52 3.79 2.42
CA LEU A 29 -8.93 4.96 1.80
C LEU A 29 -7.72 5.37 2.63
N ILE A 30 -6.55 5.40 2.02
CA ILE A 30 -5.33 5.82 2.69
C ILE A 30 -5.06 7.29 2.34
N ILE A 31 -4.96 8.13 3.36
CA ILE A 31 -4.69 9.56 3.20
C ILE A 31 -3.25 9.82 3.61
N VAL A 32 -2.47 10.40 2.70
CA VAL A 32 -1.09 10.75 2.95
C VAL A 32 -0.96 12.25 2.74
N GLY A 33 -0.60 12.98 3.78
CA GLY A 33 -0.50 14.42 3.73
C GLY A 33 0.92 14.93 3.75
N GLY A 34 1.08 16.22 3.45
CA GLY A 34 2.34 16.91 3.55
C GLY A 34 2.71 17.28 4.99
N SER A 35 3.70 18.17 5.15
CA SER A 35 4.24 18.55 6.45
C SER A 35 3.27 19.30 7.36
N LYS A 36 2.25 19.92 6.78
CA LYS A 36 1.23 20.65 7.53
C LYS A 36 -0.14 20.16 7.13
N VAL A 37 -0.78 19.41 8.03
CA VAL A 37 -2.09 18.83 7.79
C VAL A 37 -3.12 19.56 8.64
N PRO A 38 -4.22 20.06 8.04
CA PRO A 38 -5.28 20.72 8.79
C PRO A 38 -5.90 19.79 9.85
N ARG A 39 -6.28 20.37 10.96
CA ARG A 39 -6.91 19.64 12.06
C ARG A 39 -8.13 18.84 11.63
N LYS A 40 -8.88 19.35 10.66
CA LYS A 40 -10.08 18.68 10.16
C LYS A 40 -9.78 17.32 9.53
N VAL A 41 -8.58 17.12 8.98
CA VAL A 41 -8.18 15.83 8.41
C VAL A 41 -8.03 14.77 9.52
N TYR A 42 -7.44 15.16 10.65
CA TYR A 42 -7.36 14.28 11.83
C TYR A 42 -8.72 13.84 12.32
N LYS A 43 -9.68 14.74 12.29
CA LYS A 43 -11.06 14.47 12.75
C LYS A 43 -11.85 13.66 11.73
N ALA A 44 -11.59 13.84 10.45
CA ALA A 44 -12.28 13.14 9.39
C ALA A 44 -11.82 11.69 9.22
N ALA A 45 -10.59 11.38 9.64
CA ALA A 45 -10.03 10.04 9.54
C ALA A 45 -10.65 9.11 10.58
N ASP A 46 -10.87 7.86 10.20
CA ASP A 46 -11.29 6.82 11.13
C ASP A 46 -10.12 6.32 11.97
N TRP A 47 -8.91 6.29 11.37
CA TRP A 47 -7.67 6.01 12.05
C TRP A 47 -6.61 7.02 11.66
N ASN A 48 -5.92 7.57 12.65
CA ASN A 48 -4.69 8.32 12.44
C ASN A 48 -3.54 7.39 12.83
N VAL A 49 -2.67 7.08 11.85
CA VAL A 49 -1.70 5.99 11.97
C VAL A 49 -0.29 6.51 11.78
N SER A 50 0.62 6.11 12.65
CA SER A 50 2.02 6.48 12.58
C SER A 50 2.87 5.26 12.23
N ILE A 51 3.69 5.38 11.18
CA ILE A 51 4.64 4.32 10.83
C ILE A 51 5.72 4.20 11.91
N THR A 52 6.23 5.30 12.35
CA THR A 52 7.00 5.44 13.59
C THR A 52 6.75 6.87 14.09
N THR A 53 7.32 7.23 15.22
CA THR A 53 7.24 8.61 15.72
C THR A 53 8.28 9.51 15.07
N GLN A 54 8.99 9.01 14.07
CA GLN A 54 9.98 9.76 13.30
C GLN A 54 9.41 10.16 11.94
N PRO A 55 9.88 11.27 11.36
CA PRO A 55 9.42 11.64 10.02
C PRO A 55 9.90 10.65 8.97
N HIS A 56 8.99 10.30 8.06
CA HIS A 56 9.27 9.43 6.93
C HIS A 56 8.76 10.10 5.65
N SER A 57 9.32 9.70 4.50
CA SER A 57 8.75 10.12 3.24
C SER A 57 7.35 9.53 3.09
N GLU A 58 6.49 10.23 2.37
CA GLU A 58 5.11 9.79 2.14
C GLU A 58 5.05 8.44 1.42
N VAL A 59 5.94 8.24 0.45
CA VAL A 59 6.03 6.99 -0.31
C VAL A 59 6.44 5.83 0.59
N SER A 60 7.45 6.05 1.44
CA SER A 60 7.89 5.02 2.38
C SER A 60 6.79 4.63 3.37
N SER A 61 6.10 5.63 3.91
CA SER A 61 5.00 5.41 4.84
C SER A 61 3.88 4.60 4.19
N LEU A 62 3.52 4.95 2.97
CA LEU A 62 2.48 4.26 2.21
C LEU A 62 2.85 2.80 1.96
N ALA A 63 4.08 2.54 1.51
CA ALA A 63 4.55 1.20 1.21
C ALA A 63 4.55 0.30 2.47
N ILE A 64 5.03 0.84 3.58
CA ILE A 64 5.07 0.08 4.84
C ILE A 64 3.67 -0.21 5.34
N PHE A 65 2.77 0.75 5.27
CA PHE A 65 1.39 0.55 5.72
C PHE A 65 0.67 -0.49 4.86
N GLN A 66 0.84 -0.42 3.54
CA GLN A 66 0.28 -1.43 2.64
C GLN A 66 0.81 -2.83 2.96
N HIS A 67 2.12 -2.95 3.21
CA HIS A 67 2.73 -4.22 3.60
C HIS A 67 2.10 -4.79 4.87
N LEU A 68 1.89 -3.94 5.87
CA LEU A 68 1.26 -4.35 7.12
C LEU A 68 -0.21 -4.75 6.92
N LEU A 69 -0.95 -4.01 6.10
CA LEU A 69 -2.35 -4.33 5.80
C LEU A 69 -2.49 -5.66 5.09
N MET A 70 -1.59 -5.98 4.19
CA MET A 70 -1.59 -7.24 3.42
C MET A 70 -0.95 -8.40 4.19
N ASP A 71 -0.39 -8.12 5.34
CA ASP A 71 0.31 -9.11 6.17
C ASP A 71 1.42 -9.83 5.39
N GLY A 72 2.13 -9.08 4.55
CA GLY A 72 3.23 -9.59 3.75
C GLY A 72 2.82 -10.42 2.53
N LYS A 73 1.52 -10.62 2.29
CA LYS A 73 1.04 -11.48 1.21
C LYS A 73 1.29 -10.91 -0.18
N GLU A 74 1.58 -9.61 -0.29
CA GLU A 74 1.91 -9.00 -1.57
C GLU A 74 3.17 -9.59 -2.21
N PHE A 75 4.07 -10.16 -1.41
CA PHE A 75 5.27 -10.81 -1.94
C PHE A 75 4.98 -12.06 -2.74
N ASP A 76 3.87 -12.72 -2.44
CA ASP A 76 3.48 -13.97 -3.10
C ASP A 76 2.29 -13.79 -4.04
N LEU A 77 1.94 -12.54 -4.35
CA LEU A 77 0.79 -12.24 -5.17
C LEU A 77 1.05 -12.65 -6.62
N GLU A 78 0.14 -13.45 -7.17
CA GLU A 78 0.15 -13.85 -8.57
C GLU A 78 -1.12 -13.34 -9.25
N PHE A 79 -0.98 -12.90 -10.49
CA PHE A 79 -2.10 -12.40 -11.27
C PHE A 79 -2.58 -13.45 -12.27
N GLU A 80 -3.89 -13.61 -12.39
CA GLU A 80 -4.46 -14.51 -13.38
C GLU A 80 -4.32 -13.92 -14.78
N ASN A 81 -3.95 -14.77 -15.75
CA ASN A 81 -3.82 -14.39 -17.15
C ASN A 81 -2.99 -13.13 -17.39
N PRO A 82 -1.79 -13.04 -16.86
CA PRO A 82 -0.96 -11.87 -17.10
C PRO A 82 -0.54 -11.79 -18.57
N VAL A 83 -0.50 -10.59 -19.13
CA VAL A 83 0.03 -10.36 -20.48
C VAL A 83 1.55 -10.47 -20.45
N LEU A 84 2.16 -9.81 -19.46
CA LEU A 84 3.58 -9.86 -19.19
C LEU A 84 3.79 -10.39 -17.78
N GLU A 85 4.73 -11.29 -17.65
CA GLU A 85 5.07 -11.86 -16.36
C GLU A 85 6.57 -11.72 -16.12
N VAL A 86 6.94 -10.98 -15.09
CA VAL A 86 8.35 -10.82 -14.71
C VAL A 86 8.79 -12.06 -13.94
N ILE A 87 9.83 -12.71 -14.44
CA ILE A 87 10.44 -13.86 -13.76
C ILE A 87 11.63 -13.34 -12.95
N PRO A 88 11.59 -13.47 -11.62
CA PRO A 88 12.69 -13.00 -10.79
C PRO A 88 14.01 -13.65 -11.17
N THR A 89 15.05 -12.83 -11.27
CA THR A 89 16.42 -13.31 -11.56
C THR A 89 17.41 -12.44 -10.81
N ALA A 90 18.52 -13.05 -10.41
CA ALA A 90 19.59 -12.35 -9.70
C ALA A 90 20.35 -11.37 -10.61
N TYR A 91 20.37 -11.63 -11.93
CA TYR A 91 21.14 -10.84 -12.86
C TYR A 91 20.36 -10.55 -14.13
N GLY A 92 19.90 -9.33 -14.28
CA GLY A 92 19.26 -8.88 -15.51
C GLY A 92 17.74 -8.92 -15.49
N LYS A 93 17.15 -9.12 -16.65
CA LYS A 93 15.70 -9.10 -16.86
C LYS A 93 15.23 -10.39 -17.48
N ASN A 94 14.16 -10.95 -16.96
CA ASN A 94 13.52 -12.10 -17.55
C ASN A 94 12.00 -11.86 -17.53
N VAL A 95 11.38 -11.79 -18.69
CA VAL A 95 9.95 -11.49 -18.82
C VAL A 95 9.33 -12.49 -19.79
N ASN A 96 8.26 -13.14 -19.35
CA ASN A 96 7.44 -13.97 -20.23
C ASN A 96 6.32 -13.12 -20.82
N VAL A 97 6.13 -13.25 -22.14
CA VAL A 97 5.04 -12.59 -22.85
C VAL A 97 3.98 -13.66 -23.16
N HIS A 98 2.79 -13.50 -22.60
CA HIS A 98 1.72 -14.50 -22.76
C HIS A 98 0.78 -14.18 -23.92
N LYS A 99 0.16 -13.01 -23.93
CA LYS A 99 -0.82 -12.62 -24.96
C LYS A 99 -0.73 -11.14 -25.26
N ALA A 100 0.34 -10.72 -25.91
CA ALA A 100 0.55 -9.30 -26.17
C ALA A 100 -0.03 -8.83 -27.49
N LEU A 101 -0.35 -9.73 -28.42
CA LEU A 101 -0.65 -9.39 -29.80
C LEU A 101 -1.89 -8.52 -29.99
N ASP A 102 -2.92 -8.73 -29.19
CA ASP A 102 -4.20 -8.06 -29.34
C ASP A 102 -4.21 -6.64 -28.78
N ILE A 103 -3.27 -6.28 -27.96
CA ILE A 103 -3.22 -4.99 -27.29
C ILE A 103 -1.99 -4.16 -27.62
N GLY A 104 -1.14 -4.65 -28.52
CA GLY A 104 0.03 -3.91 -28.99
C GLY A 104 1.11 -3.69 -27.95
N VAL A 105 1.18 -4.51 -26.92
CA VAL A 105 2.21 -4.43 -25.89
C VAL A 105 3.51 -5.02 -26.40
N SER A 106 4.59 -4.24 -26.29
CA SER A 106 5.94 -4.72 -26.62
C SER A 106 6.63 -5.22 -25.36
N PRO A 107 7.25 -6.39 -25.42
CA PRO A 107 8.04 -6.89 -24.31
C PRO A 107 9.28 -6.03 -24.03
#